data_9277cff678d3839bf5d230654ece4ebd
#
_entry.id   9277cff678d3839bf5d230654ece4ebd
#
_cell.length_a   1.000
_cell.length_b   1.000
_cell.length_c   1.000
_cell.angle_alpha   90.00
_cell.angle_beta   90.00
_cell.angle_gamma   90.00
#
_symmetry.space_group_name_H-M   'P 1'
#
loop_
_entity.id
_entity.type
_entity.pdbx_description
1 polymer ?
#
loop_
_entity_poly.entity_id
_entity_poly.type
_entity_poly.pdbx_seq_one_letter_code
_entity_poly.pdbx_strand_id
1 'polypeptide(L)'
;MTENVVCTGAVNAVKEVWEERIKKHNEDLKREKEFQHKLVRIWEERVSLTKLREKVIREDGRVILKIEKEEWKTLPSSLLKLNQLQEWQLHRTGLLKIPEFIGRFQNLIVLDLSRNTISEIPPGIGLLTRLQELILSYNKIKTVPKELSNCASLEKLELAVNRDICDLPQELSNLLKLTHLDLSMNQFTTIPLAVLNMPALEWLDMGSNKLEQLPDTIERMQNLHTLWLQRNDITCLPETISNMKNLGTLVLSNNKLQDIPVCMEGMASLRFVNFRDNPLKLEVSLPPNEGTDEEEERELFGLQFMHTYIQESRRRADHQVICSTTLPISMNTDGQLFLVMKNDLVKQLTKHFPKTPEGLYSTAKQD
;
A
#
# COMPACT_ATOMS: atom_id res chain seq x y z
N MET A 1 28.81 -79.85 51.21
CA MET A 1 28.43 -78.76 50.32
C MET A 1 27.01 -78.39 50.67
N THR A 2 26.82 -77.28 51.40
CA THR A 2 25.49 -76.74 51.74
C THR A 2 25.15 -75.68 50.67
N GLU A 3 24.27 -76.09 49.78
CA GLU A 3 23.69 -75.17 48.82
C GLU A 3 22.87 -74.13 49.57
N ASN A 4 23.32 -72.88 49.50
CA ASN A 4 22.54 -71.73 49.93
C ASN A 4 21.36 -71.58 48.96
N VAL A 5 20.20 -72.16 49.27
CA VAL A 5 18.97 -71.85 48.60
C VAL A 5 18.58 -70.37 48.95
N VAL A 6 19.03 -69.48 48.15
CA VAL A 6 18.58 -68.11 48.23
C VAL A 6 17.06 -68.13 47.92
N CYS A 7 16.23 -67.78 48.91
CA CYS A 7 14.79 -67.66 48.76
C CYS A 7 14.44 -66.60 47.74
N THR A 8 14.24 -67.00 46.51
CA THR A 8 13.94 -66.08 45.37
C THR A 8 12.75 -65.12 45.63
N GLY A 9 11.80 -65.60 46.46
CA GLY A 9 10.66 -64.76 46.90
C GLY A 9 11.08 -63.55 47.72
N ALA A 10 12.05 -63.73 48.67
CA ALA A 10 12.53 -62.61 49.46
C ALA A 10 13.33 -61.59 48.66
N VAL A 11 14.10 -62.05 47.68
CA VAL A 11 14.85 -61.11 46.76
C VAL A 11 13.89 -60.32 45.90
N ASN A 12 12.85 -60.95 45.37
CA ASN A 12 11.85 -60.21 44.56
C ASN A 12 11.08 -59.18 45.38
N ALA A 13 10.68 -59.48 46.61
CA ALA A 13 10.00 -58.53 47.51
C ALA A 13 10.90 -57.32 47.83
N VAL A 14 12.19 -57.55 48.08
CA VAL A 14 13.13 -56.44 48.31
C VAL A 14 13.31 -55.60 47.05
N LYS A 15 13.39 -56.22 45.87
CA LYS A 15 13.46 -55.56 44.59
C LYS A 15 12.25 -54.64 44.34
N GLU A 16 11.04 -55.13 44.55
CA GLU A 16 9.80 -54.35 44.39
C GLU A 16 9.79 -53.12 45.31
N VAL A 17 10.18 -53.26 46.58
CA VAL A 17 10.29 -52.12 47.50
C VAL A 17 11.29 -51.09 47.04
N TRP A 18 12.43 -51.51 46.50
CA TRP A 18 13.42 -50.57 45.99
C TRP A 18 12.95 -49.90 44.69
N GLU A 19 12.31 -50.62 43.79
CA GLU A 19 11.73 -50.05 42.57
C GLU A 19 10.67 -49.01 42.89
N GLU A 20 9.80 -49.27 43.87
CA GLU A 20 8.80 -48.31 44.34
C GLU A 20 9.45 -47.05 44.98
N ARG A 21 10.49 -47.25 45.78
CA ARG A 21 11.25 -46.12 46.38
C ARG A 21 11.94 -45.30 45.32
N ILE A 22 12.58 -45.91 44.33
CA ILE A 22 13.22 -45.26 43.21
C ILE A 22 12.19 -44.48 42.39
N LYS A 23 11.03 -45.05 42.10
CA LYS A 23 9.93 -44.41 41.41
C LYS A 23 9.45 -43.16 42.16
N LYS A 24 9.18 -43.30 43.44
CA LYS A 24 8.76 -42.18 44.30
C LYS A 24 9.82 -41.08 44.34
N HIS A 25 11.09 -41.44 44.50
CA HIS A 25 12.19 -40.46 44.49
C HIS A 25 12.28 -39.74 43.17
N ASN A 26 12.14 -40.42 42.04
CA ASN A 26 12.15 -39.81 40.72
C ASN A 26 10.95 -38.85 40.51
N GLU A 27 9.76 -39.24 41.03
CA GLU A 27 8.58 -38.35 41.01
C GLU A 27 8.80 -37.12 41.87
N ASP A 28 9.41 -37.22 43.03
CA ASP A 28 9.72 -36.09 43.92
C ASP A 28 10.76 -35.19 43.29
N LEU A 29 11.82 -35.73 42.65
CA LEU A 29 12.80 -34.95 41.88
C LEU A 29 12.18 -34.24 40.70
N LYS A 30 11.22 -34.84 40.02
CA LYS A 30 10.48 -34.22 38.93
C LYS A 30 9.65 -33.04 39.43
N ARG A 31 8.91 -33.20 40.53
CA ARG A 31 8.14 -32.12 41.17
C ARG A 31 9.02 -30.98 41.62
N GLU A 32 10.19 -31.25 42.22
CA GLU A 32 11.14 -30.25 42.64
C GLU A 32 11.66 -29.46 41.44
N LYS A 33 12.07 -30.10 40.34
CA LYS A 33 12.48 -29.46 39.11
C LYS A 33 11.37 -28.57 38.54
N GLU A 34 10.15 -29.07 38.47
CA GLU A 34 8.98 -28.31 38.01
C GLU A 34 8.74 -27.06 38.88
N PHE A 35 8.87 -27.19 40.19
CA PHE A 35 8.76 -26.10 41.14
C PHE A 35 9.84 -25.04 40.95
N GLN A 36 11.10 -25.47 40.80
CA GLN A 36 12.24 -24.57 40.53
C GLN A 36 12.03 -23.83 39.20
N HIS A 37 11.64 -24.52 38.15
CA HIS A 37 11.31 -23.87 36.86
C HIS A 37 10.17 -22.85 36.99
N LYS A 38 9.17 -23.15 37.79
CA LYS A 38 8.06 -22.20 38.05
C LYS A 38 8.55 -20.96 38.79
N LEU A 39 9.40 -21.11 39.79
CA LEU A 39 9.98 -19.97 40.54
C LEU A 39 10.83 -19.09 39.65
N VAL A 40 11.71 -19.67 38.83
CA VAL A 40 12.53 -18.93 37.89
C VAL A 40 11.65 -18.12 36.94
N ARG A 41 10.61 -18.74 36.38
CA ARG A 41 9.69 -18.06 35.46
C ARG A 41 8.96 -16.88 36.13
N ILE A 42 8.49 -17.05 37.40
CA ILE A 42 7.85 -15.97 38.15
C ILE A 42 8.83 -14.82 38.38
N TRP A 43 10.07 -15.15 38.70
CA TRP A 43 11.12 -14.12 38.90
C TRP A 43 11.42 -13.35 37.61
N GLU A 44 11.61 -14.06 36.50
CA GLU A 44 11.84 -13.46 35.17
C GLU A 44 10.65 -12.54 34.77
N GLU A 45 9.42 -13.00 34.97
CA GLU A 45 8.21 -12.19 34.71
C GLU A 45 8.18 -10.91 35.55
N ARG A 46 8.60 -10.97 36.83
CA ARG A 46 8.68 -9.78 37.71
C ARG A 46 9.73 -8.81 37.24
N VAL A 47 10.93 -9.30 36.94
CA VAL A 47 12.03 -8.46 36.42
C VAL A 47 11.63 -7.78 35.11
N SER A 48 11.05 -8.54 34.19
CA SER A 48 10.59 -8.03 32.90
C SER A 48 9.50 -6.96 33.09
N LEU A 49 8.54 -7.18 33.99
CA LEU A 49 7.49 -6.20 34.29
C LEU A 49 8.06 -4.92 34.90
N THR A 50 9.05 -5.03 35.79
CA THR A 50 9.70 -3.84 36.35
C THR A 50 10.38 -3.01 35.28
N LYS A 51 11.16 -3.65 34.40
CA LYS A 51 11.76 -2.98 33.24
C LYS A 51 10.72 -2.30 32.35
N LEU A 52 9.59 -2.97 32.06
CA LEU A 52 8.53 -2.40 31.23
C LEU A 52 7.86 -1.20 31.91
N ARG A 53 7.66 -1.23 33.24
CA ARG A 53 7.10 -0.10 34.00
C ARG A 53 7.96 1.15 33.94
N GLU A 54 9.27 1.00 33.93
CA GLU A 54 10.22 2.11 33.77
C GLU A 54 10.15 2.79 32.40
N LYS A 55 9.63 2.07 31.38
CA LYS A 55 9.44 2.55 30.01
C LYS A 55 8.06 3.13 29.77
N VAL A 56 7.17 3.09 30.77
CA VAL A 56 5.85 3.70 30.67
C VAL A 56 5.95 5.16 31.04
N ILE A 57 5.57 6.02 30.11
CA ILE A 57 5.50 7.47 30.29
C ILE A 57 4.06 7.95 30.18
N ARG A 58 3.81 9.19 30.58
CA ARG A 58 2.54 9.87 30.39
C ARG A 58 2.79 11.18 29.68
N GLU A 59 2.24 11.30 28.49
CA GLU A 59 2.31 12.51 27.67
C GLU A 59 0.92 12.82 27.13
N ASP A 60 0.52 14.09 27.17
CA ASP A 60 -0.78 14.58 26.67
C ASP A 60 -2.01 13.79 27.18
N GLY A 61 -1.94 13.32 28.42
CA GLY A 61 -3.00 12.52 29.03
C GLY A 61 -3.06 11.06 28.59
N ARG A 62 -2.15 10.61 27.72
CA ARG A 62 -2.04 9.22 27.27
C ARG A 62 -0.99 8.45 28.08
N VAL A 63 -1.22 7.15 28.22
CA VAL A 63 -0.28 6.20 28.84
C VAL A 63 0.45 5.47 27.73
N ILE A 64 1.74 5.75 27.59
CA ILE A 64 2.59 5.33 26.45
C ILE A 64 3.64 4.35 26.94
N LEU A 65 3.80 3.23 26.24
CA LEU A 65 4.96 2.35 26.38
C LEU A 65 5.97 2.73 25.31
N LYS A 66 7.12 3.31 25.73
CA LYS A 66 8.16 3.78 24.83
C LYS A 66 9.45 2.98 25.01
N ILE A 67 9.84 2.21 23.98
CA ILE A 67 11.08 1.45 23.95
C ILE A 67 11.82 1.78 22.65
N GLU A 68 13.00 2.38 22.78
CA GLU A 68 13.84 2.74 21.66
C GLU A 68 15.25 2.15 21.84
N LYS A 69 15.82 1.61 20.77
CA LYS A 69 17.23 1.16 20.74
C LYS A 69 17.59 0.09 21.78
N GLU A 70 16.60 -0.61 22.29
CA GLU A 70 16.79 -1.77 23.17
C GLU A 70 16.36 -3.04 22.44
N GLU A 71 17.09 -4.13 22.63
CA GLU A 71 16.79 -5.39 21.96
C GLU A 71 15.67 -6.16 22.70
N TRP A 72 14.48 -6.22 22.09
CA TRP A 72 13.33 -6.96 22.59
C TRP A 72 12.79 -7.90 21.49
N LYS A 73 13.43 -9.07 21.32
CA LYS A 73 12.99 -10.04 20.30
C LYS A 73 11.55 -10.50 20.47
N THR A 74 11.07 -10.55 21.70
CA THR A 74 9.70 -10.92 22.06
C THR A 74 9.21 -10.08 23.25
N LEU A 75 7.91 -9.80 23.30
CA LEU A 75 7.30 -9.13 24.45
C LEU A 75 6.77 -10.18 25.44
N PRO A 76 7.07 -10.03 26.77
CA PRO A 76 6.65 -10.99 27.77
C PRO A 76 5.16 -10.85 28.10
N SER A 77 4.52 -11.96 28.52
CA SER A 77 3.12 -11.96 28.95
C SER A 77 2.81 -11.08 30.16
N SER A 78 3.84 -10.76 30.95
CA SER A 78 3.72 -9.78 32.07
C SER A 78 3.26 -8.39 31.62
N LEU A 79 3.43 -8.04 30.32
CA LEU A 79 2.94 -6.81 29.70
C LEU A 79 1.40 -6.68 29.86
N LEU A 80 0.65 -7.77 29.93
CA LEU A 80 -0.79 -7.80 30.18
C LEU A 80 -1.20 -7.11 31.50
N LYS A 81 -0.27 -6.98 32.46
CA LYS A 81 -0.51 -6.22 33.68
C LYS A 81 -0.52 -4.70 33.48
N LEU A 82 -0.18 -4.23 32.29
CA LEU A 82 -0.20 -2.83 31.87
C LEU A 82 -1.35 -2.56 30.89
N ASN A 83 -2.55 -3.04 31.20
CA ASN A 83 -3.72 -2.98 30.31
C ASN A 83 -4.27 -1.56 30.07
N GLN A 84 -3.82 -0.58 30.84
CA GLN A 84 -4.17 0.84 30.66
C GLN A 84 -3.40 1.53 29.53
N LEU A 85 -2.45 0.85 28.87
CA LEU A 85 -1.68 1.43 27.76
C LEU A 85 -2.59 1.84 26.62
N GLN A 86 -2.36 3.03 26.10
CA GLN A 86 -3.08 3.63 24.98
C GLN A 86 -2.19 3.76 23.74
N GLU A 87 -0.87 3.75 23.94
CA GLU A 87 0.07 3.88 22.86
C GLU A 87 1.29 2.99 23.08
N TRP A 88 1.74 2.32 22.02
CA TRP A 88 3.01 1.59 21.97
C TRP A 88 3.93 2.20 20.92
N GLN A 89 5.09 2.66 21.37
CA GLN A 89 6.19 3.14 20.54
C GLN A 89 7.37 2.17 20.71
N LEU A 90 7.39 1.11 19.89
CA LEU A 90 8.37 0.02 19.98
C LEU A 90 9.19 -0.09 18.69
N HIS A 91 9.71 1.04 18.21
CA HIS A 91 10.48 1.05 16.98
C HIS A 91 11.96 0.69 17.20
N ARG A 92 12.55 -0.01 16.22
CA ARG A 92 13.97 -0.44 16.25
C ARG A 92 14.33 -1.28 17.48
N THR A 93 13.46 -2.18 17.90
CA THR A 93 13.68 -3.07 19.04
C THR A 93 14.09 -4.48 18.65
N GLY A 94 14.14 -4.79 17.35
CA GLY A 94 14.43 -6.15 16.87
C GLY A 94 13.30 -7.15 17.09
N LEU A 95 12.07 -6.66 17.32
CA LEU A 95 10.89 -7.49 17.57
C LEU A 95 10.62 -8.41 16.38
N LEU A 96 10.48 -9.72 16.66
CA LEU A 96 10.26 -10.75 15.65
C LEU A 96 8.79 -10.96 15.31
N LYS A 97 7.90 -10.74 16.27
CA LYS A 97 6.45 -10.94 16.13
C LYS A 97 5.64 -10.05 17.05
N ILE A 98 4.46 -9.69 16.60
CA ILE A 98 3.42 -9.10 17.45
C ILE A 98 2.86 -10.22 18.34
N PRO A 99 2.75 -10.02 19.67
CA PRO A 99 2.27 -11.08 20.55
C PRO A 99 0.80 -11.41 20.28
N GLU A 100 0.43 -12.68 20.36
CA GLU A 100 -0.96 -13.15 20.18
C GLU A 100 -1.95 -12.51 21.15
N PHE A 101 -1.47 -12.09 22.32
CA PHE A 101 -2.29 -11.41 23.32
C PHE A 101 -2.55 -9.93 23.02
N ILE A 102 -2.12 -9.40 21.88
CA ILE A 102 -2.27 -7.97 21.51
C ILE A 102 -3.73 -7.51 21.65
N GLY A 103 -4.69 -8.35 21.25
CA GLY A 103 -6.11 -8.05 21.33
C GLY A 103 -6.66 -7.80 22.75
N ARG A 104 -5.86 -8.03 23.81
CA ARG A 104 -6.24 -7.68 25.19
C ARG A 104 -6.07 -6.20 25.49
N PHE A 105 -5.34 -5.44 24.67
CA PHE A 105 -5.08 -4.00 24.85
C PHE A 105 -6.14 -3.14 24.17
N GLN A 106 -7.39 -3.32 24.53
CA GLN A 106 -8.55 -2.65 23.90
C GLN A 106 -8.57 -1.13 24.04
N ASN A 107 -7.71 -0.56 24.89
CA ASN A 107 -7.55 0.90 25.02
C ASN A 107 -6.50 1.47 24.05
N LEU A 108 -5.84 0.62 23.25
CA LEU A 108 -4.79 1.06 22.35
C LEU A 108 -5.37 1.93 21.23
N ILE A 109 -4.72 3.09 21.05
CA ILE A 109 -5.05 4.11 20.04
C ILE A 109 -3.96 4.15 18.97
N VAL A 110 -2.69 4.08 19.40
CA VAL A 110 -1.54 4.11 18.50
C VAL A 110 -0.67 2.88 18.75
N LEU A 111 -0.32 2.19 17.66
CA LEU A 111 0.59 1.06 17.68
C LEU A 111 1.70 1.27 16.66
N ASP A 112 2.84 1.81 17.11
CA ASP A 112 4.05 1.96 16.29
C ASP A 112 5.04 0.82 16.58
N LEU A 113 5.18 -0.07 15.61
CA LEU A 113 6.11 -1.18 15.59
C LEU A 113 7.06 -1.09 14.39
N SER A 114 7.30 0.10 13.89
CA SER A 114 8.14 0.33 12.73
C SER A 114 9.60 -0.08 12.95
N ARG A 115 10.31 -0.38 11.87
CA ARG A 115 11.75 -0.72 11.88
C ARG A 115 12.08 -1.90 12.79
N ASN A 116 11.29 -2.97 12.68
CA ASN A 116 11.49 -4.24 13.37
C ASN A 116 11.73 -5.37 12.36
N THR A 117 11.58 -6.61 12.78
CA THR A 117 11.71 -7.80 11.92
C THR A 117 10.45 -8.66 11.94
N ILE A 118 9.31 -8.02 12.14
CA ILE A 118 8.00 -8.67 12.24
C ILE A 118 7.63 -9.27 10.88
N SER A 119 7.26 -10.55 10.88
CA SER A 119 6.87 -11.29 9.67
C SER A 119 5.35 -11.47 9.53
N GLU A 120 4.60 -11.37 10.62
CA GLU A 120 3.17 -11.66 10.66
C GLU A 120 2.41 -10.68 11.57
N ILE A 121 1.19 -10.36 11.16
CA ILE A 121 0.21 -9.63 11.98
C ILE A 121 -0.79 -10.66 12.51
N PRO A 122 -0.92 -10.87 13.83
CA PRO A 122 -1.85 -11.86 14.36
C PRO A 122 -3.30 -11.41 14.17
N PRO A 123 -4.25 -12.35 13.94
CA PRO A 123 -5.67 -12.02 13.80
C PRO A 123 -6.27 -11.28 15.00
N GLY A 124 -5.68 -11.44 16.19
CA GLY A 124 -6.03 -10.71 17.39
C GLY A 124 -5.95 -9.19 17.27
N ILE A 125 -5.29 -8.65 16.25
CA ILE A 125 -5.24 -7.21 15.94
C ILE A 125 -6.66 -6.64 15.74
N GLY A 126 -7.57 -7.40 15.14
CA GLY A 126 -8.94 -6.99 14.88
C GLY A 126 -9.80 -6.75 16.15
N LEU A 127 -9.30 -7.08 17.34
CA LEU A 127 -9.96 -6.78 18.60
C LEU A 127 -9.67 -5.35 19.10
N LEU A 128 -8.76 -4.63 18.42
CA LEU A 128 -8.37 -3.27 18.77
C LEU A 128 -9.31 -2.24 18.12
N THR A 129 -10.57 -2.23 18.51
CA THR A 129 -11.60 -1.39 17.88
C THR A 129 -11.40 0.12 18.08
N ARG A 130 -10.55 0.53 19.03
CA ARG A 130 -10.17 1.93 19.28
C ARG A 130 -8.88 2.36 18.60
N LEU A 131 -8.19 1.44 17.90
CA LEU A 131 -6.94 1.72 17.23
C LEU A 131 -7.19 2.72 16.08
N GLN A 132 -6.47 3.83 16.11
CA GLN A 132 -6.51 4.90 15.11
C GLN A 132 -5.30 4.87 14.20
N GLU A 133 -4.11 4.55 14.75
CA GLU A 133 -2.88 4.50 13.98
C GLU A 133 -2.18 3.16 14.13
N LEU A 134 -1.88 2.52 13.02
CA LEU A 134 -1.07 1.30 12.94
C LEU A 134 0.12 1.53 12.03
N ILE A 135 1.32 1.55 12.61
CA ILE A 135 2.57 1.83 11.91
C ILE A 135 3.45 0.58 11.94
N LEU A 136 3.58 -0.07 10.79
CA LEU A 136 4.30 -1.32 10.59
C LEU A 136 5.37 -1.21 9.49
N SER A 137 5.72 0.01 9.11
CA SER A 137 6.72 0.26 8.07
C SER A 137 8.11 -0.28 8.46
N TYR A 138 8.90 -0.72 7.46
CA TYR A 138 10.23 -1.31 7.67
C TYR A 138 10.21 -2.60 8.50
N ASN A 139 9.41 -3.57 8.07
CA ASN A 139 9.31 -4.90 8.66
C ASN A 139 9.51 -5.99 7.57
N LYS A 140 9.09 -7.22 7.85
CA LYS A 140 9.15 -8.37 6.93
C LYS A 140 7.77 -9.01 6.73
N ILE A 141 6.72 -8.22 6.85
CA ILE A 141 5.34 -8.67 6.72
C ILE A 141 5.09 -9.11 5.27
N LYS A 142 4.43 -10.26 5.10
CA LYS A 142 4.08 -10.81 3.79
C LYS A 142 2.61 -10.67 3.48
N THR A 143 1.78 -10.79 4.49
CA THR A 143 0.32 -10.76 4.35
C THR A 143 -0.33 -9.96 5.47
N VAL A 144 -1.44 -9.31 5.15
CA VAL A 144 -2.27 -8.59 6.11
C VAL A 144 -3.50 -9.44 6.42
N PRO A 145 -3.84 -9.68 7.70
CA PRO A 145 -5.00 -10.49 8.05
C PRO A 145 -6.29 -9.72 7.78
N LYS A 146 -7.32 -10.42 7.32
CA LYS A 146 -8.66 -9.84 7.07
C LYS A 146 -9.29 -9.26 8.32
N GLU A 147 -8.96 -9.80 9.48
CA GLU A 147 -9.44 -9.34 10.80
C GLU A 147 -9.06 -7.89 11.10
N LEU A 148 -8.02 -7.34 10.45
CA LEU A 148 -7.66 -5.93 10.56
C LEU A 148 -8.83 -5.01 10.17
N SER A 149 -9.73 -5.46 9.28
CA SER A 149 -10.94 -4.73 8.90
C SER A 149 -11.89 -4.41 10.08
N ASN A 150 -11.75 -5.13 11.21
CA ASN A 150 -12.54 -4.90 12.41
C ASN A 150 -12.05 -3.71 13.24
N CYS A 151 -10.89 -3.14 12.93
CA CYS A 151 -10.37 -1.93 13.57
C CYS A 151 -11.15 -0.70 13.07
N ALA A 152 -12.42 -0.58 13.43
CA ALA A 152 -13.37 0.40 12.89
C ALA A 152 -12.99 1.88 13.11
N SER A 153 -12.04 2.16 14.02
CA SER A 153 -11.53 3.51 14.27
C SER A 153 -10.23 3.81 13.53
N LEU A 154 -9.71 2.89 12.71
CA LEU A 154 -8.41 3.07 12.04
C LEU A 154 -8.49 4.19 11.01
N GLU A 155 -7.63 5.19 11.20
CA GLU A 155 -7.50 6.40 10.36
C GLU A 155 -6.20 6.37 9.55
N LYS A 156 -5.14 5.76 10.12
CA LYS A 156 -3.82 5.71 9.50
C LYS A 156 -3.25 4.30 9.53
N LEU A 157 -2.82 3.81 8.35
CA LEU A 157 -2.15 2.51 8.18
C LEU A 157 -0.86 2.68 7.37
N GLU A 158 0.28 2.39 7.97
CA GLU A 158 1.57 2.40 7.29
C GLU A 158 2.16 0.98 7.21
N LEU A 159 2.34 0.50 6.00
CA LEU A 159 2.92 -0.80 5.65
C LEU A 159 4.11 -0.67 4.70
N ALA A 160 4.70 0.53 4.61
CA ALA A 160 5.81 0.78 3.70
C ALA A 160 7.03 -0.12 3.98
N VAL A 161 7.78 -0.44 2.95
CA VAL A 161 9.07 -1.16 3.06
C VAL A 161 8.93 -2.52 3.77
N ASN A 162 7.88 -3.26 3.48
CA ASN A 162 7.78 -4.66 3.88
C ASN A 162 8.31 -5.61 2.79
N ARG A 163 8.41 -5.16 1.54
CA ARG A 163 9.05 -5.80 0.38
C ARG A 163 8.43 -7.10 -0.14
N ASP A 164 7.51 -7.70 0.59
CA ASP A 164 6.87 -8.97 0.19
C ASP A 164 5.34 -8.85 0.09
N ILE A 165 4.72 -7.74 0.54
CA ILE A 165 3.27 -7.54 0.42
C ILE A 165 2.95 -7.29 -1.06
N CYS A 166 2.05 -8.09 -1.62
CA CYS A 166 1.63 -7.99 -3.02
C CYS A 166 0.12 -7.81 -3.20
N ASP A 167 -0.67 -8.03 -2.16
CA ASP A 167 -2.13 -7.86 -2.17
C ASP A 167 -2.65 -7.55 -0.77
N LEU A 168 -3.91 -7.08 -0.70
CA LEU A 168 -4.64 -6.80 0.53
C LEU A 168 -5.99 -7.54 0.52
N PRO A 169 -6.44 -8.09 1.68
CA PRO A 169 -7.76 -8.69 1.80
C PRO A 169 -8.87 -7.70 1.43
N GLN A 170 -9.87 -8.18 0.70
CA GLN A 170 -10.99 -7.33 0.25
C GLN A 170 -11.77 -6.74 1.41
N GLU A 171 -11.82 -7.43 2.55
CA GLU A 171 -12.48 -6.99 3.78
C GLU A 171 -11.94 -5.64 4.30
N LEU A 172 -10.70 -5.25 3.94
CA LEU A 172 -10.15 -3.96 4.35
C LEU A 172 -10.91 -2.75 3.78
N SER A 173 -11.75 -2.94 2.76
CA SER A 173 -12.70 -1.91 2.31
C SER A 173 -13.69 -1.48 3.39
N ASN A 174 -13.85 -2.26 4.47
CA ASN A 174 -14.68 -1.92 5.63
C ASN A 174 -14.01 -0.94 6.60
N LEU A 175 -12.78 -0.52 6.36
CA LEU A 175 -12.11 0.53 7.12
C LEU A 175 -12.66 1.91 6.71
N LEU A 176 -13.85 2.23 7.19
CA LEU A 176 -14.62 3.39 6.75
C LEU A 176 -14.04 4.75 7.18
N LYS A 177 -13.07 4.75 8.09
CA LYS A 177 -12.40 5.96 8.58
C LYS A 177 -10.95 6.10 8.11
N LEU A 178 -10.45 5.14 7.33
CA LEU A 178 -9.06 5.17 6.87
C LEU A 178 -8.88 6.31 5.88
N THR A 179 -8.10 7.31 6.26
CA THR A 179 -7.76 8.49 5.44
C THR A 179 -6.36 8.41 4.89
N HIS A 180 -5.44 7.71 5.56
CA HIS A 180 -4.02 7.65 5.20
C HIS A 180 -3.55 6.20 5.06
N LEU A 181 -3.03 5.85 3.87
CA LEU A 181 -2.53 4.51 3.56
C LEU A 181 -1.18 4.58 2.85
N ASP A 182 -0.13 4.06 3.49
CA ASP A 182 1.19 3.92 2.90
C ASP A 182 1.50 2.45 2.58
N LEU A 183 1.58 2.14 1.30
CA LEU A 183 1.94 0.84 0.73
C LEU A 183 3.23 0.90 -0.09
N SER A 184 4.01 1.96 0.05
CA SER A 184 5.21 2.17 -0.74
C SER A 184 6.28 1.11 -0.50
N MET A 185 7.15 0.87 -1.49
CA MET A 185 8.26 -0.08 -1.42
C MET A 185 7.82 -1.52 -1.07
N ASN A 186 6.79 -2.01 -1.75
CA ASN A 186 6.25 -3.36 -1.65
C ASN A 186 6.28 -4.07 -3.02
N GLN A 187 5.39 -5.04 -3.29
CA GLN A 187 5.37 -5.83 -4.52
C GLN A 187 4.02 -5.77 -5.26
N PHE A 188 3.25 -4.70 -5.09
CA PHE A 188 1.97 -4.57 -5.76
C PHE A 188 2.15 -4.42 -7.28
N THR A 189 1.43 -5.22 -8.05
CA THR A 189 1.37 -5.13 -9.53
C THR A 189 0.13 -4.36 -10.00
N THR A 190 -0.88 -4.24 -9.14
CA THR A 190 -2.12 -3.49 -9.37
C THR A 190 -2.55 -2.81 -8.08
N ILE A 191 -3.41 -1.79 -8.16
CA ILE A 191 -4.05 -1.24 -6.97
C ILE A 191 -5.11 -2.25 -6.50
N PRO A 192 -5.03 -2.76 -5.25
CA PRO A 192 -5.98 -3.73 -4.73
C PRO A 192 -7.43 -3.20 -4.75
N LEU A 193 -8.39 -4.06 -5.07
CA LEU A 193 -9.81 -3.68 -5.09
C LEU A 193 -10.29 -3.15 -3.73
N ALA A 194 -9.73 -3.66 -2.63
CA ALA A 194 -10.00 -3.16 -1.30
C ALA A 194 -9.71 -1.65 -1.18
N VAL A 195 -8.56 -1.20 -1.71
CA VAL A 195 -8.11 0.20 -1.67
C VAL A 195 -9.01 1.09 -2.51
N LEU A 196 -9.37 0.65 -3.73
CA LEU A 196 -10.29 1.39 -4.62
C LEU A 196 -11.68 1.61 -4.02
N ASN A 197 -12.08 0.77 -3.06
CA ASN A 197 -13.37 0.83 -2.39
C ASN A 197 -13.31 1.44 -0.97
N MET A 198 -12.19 2.02 -0.54
CA MET A 198 -12.09 2.74 0.74
C MET A 198 -12.71 4.14 0.62
N PRO A 199 -13.85 4.40 1.30
CA PRO A 199 -14.62 5.59 1.01
C PRO A 199 -14.03 6.89 1.56
N ALA A 200 -13.22 6.81 2.61
CA ALA A 200 -12.66 7.98 3.29
C ALA A 200 -11.20 8.27 2.91
N LEU A 201 -10.59 7.47 2.00
CA LEU A 201 -9.17 7.59 1.71
C LEU A 201 -8.84 8.92 1.03
N GLU A 202 -7.94 9.68 1.66
CA GLU A 202 -7.48 11.00 1.23
C GLU A 202 -6.04 10.99 0.73
N TRP A 203 -5.21 10.13 1.30
CA TRP A 203 -3.79 10.03 0.98
C TRP A 203 -3.39 8.57 0.73
N LEU A 204 -2.78 8.31 -0.43
CA LEU A 204 -2.27 7.00 -0.82
C LEU A 204 -0.87 7.12 -1.39
N ASP A 205 0.08 6.38 -0.80
CA ASP A 205 1.40 6.15 -1.40
C ASP A 205 1.54 4.68 -1.82
N MET A 206 1.73 4.45 -3.12
CA MET A 206 2.11 3.18 -3.72
C MET A 206 3.41 3.30 -4.52
N GLY A 207 4.24 4.28 -4.21
CA GLY A 207 5.54 4.45 -4.84
C GLY A 207 6.48 3.27 -4.66
N SER A 208 7.38 3.06 -5.60
CA SER A 208 8.36 1.97 -5.56
C SER A 208 7.71 0.57 -5.42
N ASN A 209 6.69 0.31 -6.22
CA ASN A 209 6.04 -0.97 -6.41
C ASN A 209 6.29 -1.49 -7.85
N LYS A 210 5.43 -2.34 -8.37
CA LYS A 210 5.50 -2.93 -9.72
C LYS A 210 4.21 -2.70 -10.50
N LEU A 211 3.55 -1.55 -10.29
CA LEU A 211 2.31 -1.23 -10.98
C LEU A 211 2.59 -1.03 -12.47
N GLU A 212 1.92 -1.79 -13.34
CA GLU A 212 2.06 -1.68 -14.79
C GLU A 212 1.01 -0.75 -15.41
N GLN A 213 -0.16 -0.65 -14.76
CA GLN A 213 -1.27 0.19 -15.19
C GLN A 213 -2.18 0.57 -14.01
N LEU A 214 -2.94 1.63 -14.19
CA LEU A 214 -4.00 2.01 -13.26
C LEU A 214 -5.34 1.46 -13.79
N PRO A 215 -6.22 0.93 -12.90
CA PRO A 215 -7.52 0.42 -13.33
C PRO A 215 -8.47 1.58 -13.71
N ASP A 216 -9.38 1.36 -14.65
CA ASP A 216 -10.43 2.34 -15.01
C ASP A 216 -11.30 2.71 -13.81
N THR A 217 -11.44 1.78 -12.85
CA THR A 217 -12.20 2.01 -11.61
C THR A 217 -11.52 2.92 -10.60
N ILE A 218 -10.35 3.50 -10.93
CA ILE A 218 -9.63 4.47 -10.06
C ILE A 218 -10.50 5.68 -9.72
N GLU A 219 -11.44 6.02 -10.58
CA GLU A 219 -12.44 7.08 -10.37
C GLU A 219 -13.31 6.89 -9.12
N ARG A 220 -13.37 5.67 -8.53
CA ARG A 220 -14.11 5.41 -7.29
C ARG A 220 -13.52 6.13 -6.08
N MET A 221 -12.24 6.47 -6.11
CA MET A 221 -11.52 7.13 -5.03
C MET A 221 -11.80 8.64 -5.00
N GLN A 222 -13.08 9.00 -4.82
CA GLN A 222 -13.56 10.37 -4.94
C GLN A 222 -13.02 11.34 -3.88
N ASN A 223 -12.63 10.84 -2.71
CA ASN A 223 -12.09 11.65 -1.62
C ASN A 223 -10.56 11.73 -1.65
N LEU A 224 -9.90 11.08 -2.62
CA LEU A 224 -8.43 11.07 -2.68
C LEU A 224 -7.91 12.44 -3.11
N HIS A 225 -7.06 13.05 -2.26
CA HIS A 225 -6.40 14.31 -2.49
C HIS A 225 -4.96 14.15 -2.96
N THR A 226 -4.29 13.10 -2.50
CA THR A 226 -2.87 12.87 -2.76
C THR A 226 -2.64 11.43 -3.19
N LEU A 227 -2.03 11.25 -4.37
CA LEU A 227 -1.68 9.96 -4.94
C LEU A 227 -0.22 9.95 -5.37
N TRP A 228 0.57 9.11 -4.71
CA TRP A 228 1.98 8.92 -5.03
C TRP A 228 2.21 7.57 -5.69
N LEU A 229 2.72 7.61 -6.93
CA LEU A 229 2.93 6.45 -7.80
C LEU A 229 4.34 6.42 -8.40
N GLN A 230 5.27 7.21 -7.86
CA GLN A 230 6.64 7.27 -8.36
C GLN A 230 7.34 5.91 -8.32
N ARG A 231 8.27 5.69 -9.26
CA ARG A 231 9.06 4.46 -9.33
C ARG A 231 8.20 3.19 -9.43
N ASN A 232 7.36 3.16 -10.44
CA ASN A 232 6.58 2.00 -10.85
C ASN A 232 6.86 1.70 -12.34
N ASP A 233 6.09 0.81 -12.94
CA ASP A 233 6.21 0.42 -14.35
C ASP A 233 5.03 0.91 -15.19
N ILE A 234 4.33 1.98 -14.76
CA ILE A 234 3.09 2.47 -15.37
C ILE A 234 3.37 2.98 -16.78
N THR A 235 2.67 2.40 -17.78
CA THR A 235 2.85 2.72 -19.20
C THR A 235 1.83 3.71 -19.75
N CYS A 236 0.64 3.75 -19.16
CA CYS A 236 -0.46 4.65 -19.55
C CYS A 236 -1.36 4.97 -18.34
N LEU A 237 -2.08 6.07 -18.45
CA LEU A 237 -3.10 6.49 -17.49
C LEU A 237 -4.49 6.30 -18.12
N PRO A 238 -5.49 5.80 -17.37
CA PRO A 238 -6.86 5.68 -17.87
C PRO A 238 -7.50 7.06 -18.01
N GLU A 239 -8.41 7.23 -18.96
CA GLU A 239 -9.15 8.49 -19.13
C GLU A 239 -10.01 8.83 -17.90
N THR A 240 -10.47 7.82 -17.18
CA THR A 240 -11.24 7.95 -15.94
C THR A 240 -10.51 8.67 -14.80
N ILE A 241 -9.18 8.83 -14.90
CA ILE A 241 -8.38 9.60 -13.92
C ILE A 241 -8.91 11.04 -13.79
N SER A 242 -9.44 11.61 -14.87
CA SER A 242 -10.03 12.97 -14.89
C SER A 242 -11.30 13.09 -14.05
N ASN A 243 -11.90 11.97 -13.66
CA ASN A 243 -13.09 11.92 -12.80
C ASN A 243 -12.76 11.99 -11.30
N MET A 244 -11.49 11.96 -10.92
CA MET A 244 -11.05 12.14 -9.52
C MET A 244 -11.07 13.63 -9.15
N LYS A 245 -12.26 14.14 -8.82
CA LYS A 245 -12.52 15.59 -8.69
C LYS A 245 -11.76 16.28 -7.57
N ASN A 246 -11.34 15.53 -6.54
CA ASN A 246 -10.64 16.08 -5.38
C ASN A 246 -9.12 15.86 -5.45
N LEU A 247 -8.60 15.20 -6.50
CA LEU A 247 -7.18 14.93 -6.61
C LEU A 247 -6.38 16.22 -6.81
N GLY A 248 -5.59 16.58 -5.81
CA GLY A 248 -4.75 17.80 -5.79
C GLY A 248 -3.28 17.53 -6.09
N THR A 249 -2.79 16.35 -5.73
CA THR A 249 -1.38 15.93 -5.90
C THR A 249 -1.30 14.58 -6.58
N LEU A 250 -0.54 14.51 -7.70
CA LEU A 250 -0.28 13.27 -8.44
C LEU A 250 1.21 13.16 -8.78
N VAL A 251 1.91 12.19 -8.20
CA VAL A 251 3.33 11.97 -8.45
C VAL A 251 3.53 10.71 -9.28
N LEU A 252 4.03 10.88 -10.51
CA LEU A 252 4.22 9.83 -11.51
C LEU A 252 5.68 9.72 -12.00
N SER A 253 6.60 10.37 -11.30
CA SER A 253 8.01 10.37 -11.71
C SER A 253 8.61 8.96 -11.70
N ASN A 254 9.59 8.73 -12.58
CA ASN A 254 10.25 7.42 -12.72
C ASN A 254 9.25 6.28 -13.01
N ASN A 255 8.45 6.45 -14.08
CA ASN A 255 7.55 5.43 -14.62
C ASN A 255 7.89 5.18 -16.12
N LYS A 256 7.01 4.50 -16.83
CA LYS A 256 7.16 4.16 -18.26
C LYS A 256 6.08 4.83 -19.12
N LEU A 257 5.56 5.97 -18.68
CA LEU A 257 4.52 6.69 -19.40
C LEU A 257 5.05 7.17 -20.77
N GLN A 258 4.32 6.85 -21.84
CA GLN A 258 4.63 7.26 -23.20
C GLN A 258 3.84 8.49 -23.63
N ASP A 259 2.72 8.77 -22.93
CA ASP A 259 1.83 9.88 -23.27
C ASP A 259 1.09 10.40 -22.04
N ILE A 260 0.57 11.63 -22.12
CA ILE A 260 -0.27 12.25 -21.10
C ILE A 260 -1.68 12.36 -21.68
N PRO A 261 -2.71 11.74 -21.06
CA PRO A 261 -4.08 11.80 -21.55
C PRO A 261 -4.63 13.22 -21.63
N VAL A 262 -5.28 13.55 -22.74
CA VAL A 262 -5.86 14.87 -22.97
C VAL A 262 -6.92 15.25 -21.93
N CYS A 263 -7.63 14.27 -21.36
CA CYS A 263 -8.63 14.48 -20.32
C CYS A 263 -8.08 15.13 -19.04
N MET A 264 -6.76 15.02 -18.78
CA MET A 264 -6.12 15.62 -17.60
C MET A 264 -6.10 17.15 -17.63
N GLU A 265 -6.22 17.79 -18.80
CA GLU A 265 -6.30 19.25 -18.92
C GLU A 265 -7.46 19.84 -18.11
N GLY A 266 -8.56 19.08 -17.98
CA GLY A 266 -9.76 19.51 -17.23
C GLY A 266 -9.73 19.24 -15.72
N MET A 267 -8.63 18.75 -15.15
CA MET A 267 -8.52 18.43 -13.72
C MET A 267 -8.28 19.70 -12.88
N ALA A 268 -9.34 20.45 -12.62
CA ALA A 268 -9.26 21.78 -11.97
C ALA A 268 -8.72 21.74 -10.52
N SER A 269 -8.84 20.61 -9.82
CA SER A 269 -8.34 20.44 -8.45
C SER A 269 -6.85 20.12 -8.39
N LEU A 270 -6.26 19.66 -9.51
CA LEU A 270 -4.87 19.26 -9.56
C LEU A 270 -3.97 20.50 -9.40
N ARG A 271 -3.15 20.52 -8.35
CA ARG A 271 -2.23 21.62 -8.02
C ARG A 271 -0.77 21.24 -8.17
N PHE A 272 -0.48 19.96 -8.01
CA PHE A 272 0.86 19.42 -8.15
C PHE A 272 0.83 18.12 -8.95
N VAL A 273 1.64 18.05 -10.00
CA VAL A 273 1.89 16.83 -10.75
C VAL A 273 3.37 16.73 -11.06
N ASN A 274 3.90 15.51 -11.14
CA ASN A 274 5.29 15.29 -11.50
C ASN A 274 5.41 14.12 -12.47
N PHE A 275 5.78 14.40 -13.73
CA PHE A 275 6.01 13.43 -14.80
C PHE A 275 7.49 13.15 -15.07
N ARG A 276 8.41 13.66 -14.24
CA ARG A 276 9.85 13.51 -14.44
C ARG A 276 10.25 12.05 -14.68
N ASP A 277 11.27 11.83 -15.51
CA ASP A 277 11.83 10.51 -15.80
C ASP A 277 10.79 9.51 -16.33
N ASN A 278 10.00 9.94 -17.32
CA ASN A 278 9.11 9.10 -18.12
C ASN A 278 9.52 9.21 -19.59
N PRO A 279 9.43 8.11 -20.39
CA PRO A 279 9.77 8.10 -21.82
C PRO A 279 8.66 8.71 -22.68
N LEU A 280 8.26 9.96 -22.39
CA LEU A 280 7.22 10.68 -23.11
C LEU A 280 7.62 10.90 -24.57
N LYS A 281 6.68 10.74 -25.51
CA LYS A 281 6.92 10.81 -26.95
C LYS A 281 7.20 12.23 -27.47
N LEU A 282 6.74 13.26 -26.74
CA LEU A 282 6.90 14.63 -27.15
C LEU A 282 7.92 15.32 -26.26
N GLU A 283 8.89 15.96 -26.89
CA GLU A 283 9.77 16.92 -26.21
C GLU A 283 9.06 18.27 -26.18
N VAL A 284 8.89 18.83 -25.00
CA VAL A 284 8.28 20.12 -24.77
C VAL A 284 9.28 20.98 -24.02
N SER A 285 9.58 22.15 -24.59
CA SER A 285 10.38 23.19 -23.92
C SER A 285 9.47 24.21 -23.30
N LEU A 286 9.63 24.43 -22.01
CA LEU A 286 8.97 25.51 -21.31
C LEU A 286 9.77 26.82 -21.46
N PRO A 287 9.12 28.00 -21.44
CA PRO A 287 9.83 29.28 -21.39
C PRO A 287 10.67 29.34 -20.11
N PRO A 288 11.86 29.99 -20.14
CA PRO A 288 12.69 30.10 -18.96
C PRO A 288 11.93 30.88 -17.86
N ASN A 289 11.97 30.34 -16.66
CA ASN A 289 11.36 30.95 -15.49
C ASN A 289 12.38 31.80 -14.72
N GLU A 290 11.96 32.90 -14.11
CA GLU A 290 12.82 33.75 -13.29
C GLU A 290 12.99 33.23 -11.83
N GLY A 291 12.72 31.93 -11.59
CA GLY A 291 12.77 31.31 -10.28
C GLY A 291 14.15 30.81 -9.84
N THR A 292 14.22 30.19 -8.68
CA THR A 292 15.42 29.48 -8.19
C THR A 292 15.59 28.15 -8.91
N ASP A 293 16.84 27.65 -9.02
CA ASP A 293 17.15 26.37 -9.70
C ASP A 293 16.28 25.19 -9.21
N GLU A 294 15.91 25.16 -7.91
CA GLU A 294 15.06 24.12 -7.34
C GLU A 294 13.58 24.27 -7.73
N GLU A 295 13.10 25.51 -7.92
CA GLU A 295 11.74 25.78 -8.39
C GLU A 295 11.62 25.50 -9.88
N GLU A 296 12.65 25.83 -10.68
CA GLU A 296 12.74 25.49 -12.10
C GLU A 296 12.70 23.98 -12.32
N GLU A 297 13.43 23.15 -11.52
CA GLU A 297 13.39 21.70 -11.64
C GLU A 297 12.02 21.10 -11.31
N ARG A 298 11.26 21.70 -10.39
CA ARG A 298 9.90 21.25 -10.03
C ARG A 298 8.88 21.58 -11.11
N GLU A 299 9.02 22.71 -11.77
CA GLU A 299 8.10 23.15 -12.83
C GLU A 299 8.34 22.47 -14.17
N LEU A 300 9.57 22.05 -14.46
CA LEU A 300 9.96 21.39 -15.73
C LEU A 300 9.09 20.18 -16.10
N PHE A 301 8.47 19.50 -15.12
CA PHE A 301 7.59 18.35 -15.34
C PHE A 301 6.27 18.46 -14.56
N GLY A 302 5.89 19.69 -14.20
CA GLY A 302 4.71 20.03 -13.41
C GLY A 302 3.46 20.31 -14.25
N LEU A 303 2.56 21.11 -13.70
CA LEU A 303 1.27 21.45 -14.34
C LEU A 303 1.45 22.18 -15.67
N GLN A 304 2.34 23.15 -15.72
CA GLN A 304 2.60 23.92 -16.94
C GLN A 304 3.14 23.01 -18.05
N PHE A 305 4.06 22.12 -17.73
CA PHE A 305 4.54 21.10 -18.65
C PHE A 305 3.39 20.23 -19.16
N MET A 306 2.54 19.72 -18.27
CA MET A 306 1.38 18.88 -18.63
C MET A 306 0.47 19.61 -19.64
N HIS A 307 0.09 20.83 -19.36
CA HIS A 307 -0.78 21.62 -20.26
C HIS A 307 -0.12 21.87 -21.61
N THR A 308 1.15 22.26 -21.61
CA THR A 308 1.90 22.51 -22.87
C THR A 308 2.06 21.22 -23.68
N TYR A 309 2.33 20.10 -23.02
CA TYR A 309 2.41 18.77 -23.65
C TYR A 309 1.09 18.40 -24.33
N ILE A 310 -0.04 18.55 -23.62
CA ILE A 310 -1.38 18.24 -24.15
C ILE A 310 -1.70 19.14 -25.36
N GLN A 311 -1.39 20.43 -25.28
CA GLN A 311 -1.61 21.37 -26.40
C GLN A 311 -0.79 20.99 -27.64
N GLU A 312 0.48 20.62 -27.45
CA GLU A 312 1.34 20.20 -28.57
C GLU A 312 0.90 18.84 -29.13
N SER A 313 0.43 17.92 -28.28
CA SER A 313 -0.14 16.65 -28.72
C SER A 313 -1.36 16.85 -29.61
N ARG A 314 -2.27 17.77 -29.26
CA ARG A 314 -3.43 18.12 -30.11
C ARG A 314 -3.00 18.74 -31.43
N ARG A 315 -2.08 19.70 -31.42
CA ARG A 315 -1.55 20.29 -32.66
C ARG A 315 -1.04 19.26 -33.65
N ARG A 316 -0.26 18.28 -33.15
CA ARG A 316 0.29 17.22 -34.01
C ARG A 316 -0.79 16.31 -34.55
N ALA A 317 -1.81 15.96 -33.74
CA ALA A 317 -2.95 15.19 -34.19
C ALA A 317 -3.73 15.93 -35.29
N ASP A 318 -4.01 17.24 -35.12
CA ASP A 318 -4.66 18.06 -36.14
C ASP A 318 -3.84 18.16 -37.43
N HIS A 319 -2.51 18.34 -37.33
CA HIS A 319 -1.63 18.35 -38.50
C HIS A 319 -1.60 16.99 -39.23
N GLN A 320 -1.63 15.87 -38.50
CA GLN A 320 -1.68 14.54 -39.14
C GLN A 320 -3.03 14.30 -39.84
N VAL A 321 -4.12 14.78 -39.29
CA VAL A 321 -5.43 14.75 -39.96
C VAL A 321 -5.41 15.60 -41.23
N ILE A 322 -4.85 16.81 -41.19
CA ILE A 322 -4.74 17.71 -42.34
C ILE A 322 -3.81 17.07 -43.40
N CYS A 323 -2.65 16.52 -43.02
CA CYS A 323 -1.76 15.87 -43.98
C CYS A 323 -2.33 14.56 -44.56
N SER A 324 -3.12 13.81 -43.81
CA SER A 324 -3.81 12.63 -44.33
C SER A 324 -5.05 12.95 -45.16
N THR A 325 -5.54 14.18 -45.07
CA THR A 325 -6.65 14.72 -45.88
C THR A 325 -6.19 15.55 -47.08
N THR A 326 -4.88 15.79 -47.31
CA THR A 326 -4.38 16.29 -48.58
C THR A 326 -4.58 15.23 -49.64
N LEU A 327 -5.73 15.35 -50.29
CA LEU A 327 -6.13 14.52 -51.42
C LEU A 327 -5.15 14.71 -52.58
N PRO A 328 -4.75 13.65 -53.29
CA PRO A 328 -4.01 13.82 -54.51
C PRO A 328 -4.90 14.59 -55.52
N ILE A 329 -4.46 15.82 -55.83
CA ILE A 329 -5.07 16.59 -56.89
C ILE A 329 -4.62 15.94 -58.19
N SER A 330 -5.49 15.25 -58.92
CA SER A 330 -5.23 14.77 -60.26
C SER A 330 -5.83 15.75 -61.26
N MET A 331 -5.03 16.17 -62.25
CA MET A 331 -5.52 16.87 -63.43
C MET A 331 -5.95 15.85 -64.46
N ASN A 332 -7.13 16.04 -65.06
CA ASN A 332 -7.47 15.30 -66.26
C ASN A 332 -6.83 15.91 -67.49
N THR A 333 -6.91 15.20 -68.59
CA THR A 333 -6.35 15.62 -69.90
C THR A 333 -6.87 16.95 -70.42
N ASP A 334 -7.95 17.51 -69.82
CA ASP A 334 -8.59 18.77 -70.23
C ASP A 334 -8.27 19.94 -69.26
N GLY A 335 -7.34 19.74 -68.32
CA GLY A 335 -6.87 20.81 -67.41
C GLY A 335 -7.84 21.18 -66.26
N GLN A 336 -8.88 20.38 -65.98
CA GLN A 336 -9.79 20.59 -64.88
C GLN A 336 -9.34 19.86 -63.60
N LEU A 337 -9.40 20.55 -62.47
CA LEU A 337 -9.09 20.02 -61.14
C LEU A 337 -10.26 19.20 -60.60
N PHE A 338 -10.02 17.92 -60.32
CA PHE A 338 -10.97 17.05 -59.66
C PHE A 338 -10.49 16.68 -58.24
N LEU A 339 -11.39 16.86 -57.26
CA LEU A 339 -11.19 16.42 -55.92
C LEU A 339 -11.72 14.98 -55.78
N VAL A 340 -10.84 14.00 -55.58
CA VAL A 340 -11.22 12.59 -55.35
C VAL A 340 -11.49 12.41 -53.84
N MET A 341 -12.75 12.45 -53.43
CA MET A 341 -13.10 12.11 -52.04
C MET A 341 -13.27 10.60 -51.89
N LYS A 342 -12.54 9.98 -50.96
CA LYS A 342 -12.84 8.61 -50.55
C LYS A 342 -14.15 8.57 -49.77
N ASN A 343 -15.02 7.60 -50.07
CA ASN A 343 -16.35 7.43 -49.50
C ASN A 343 -16.41 7.41 -47.93
N ASP A 344 -15.31 7.09 -47.26
CA ASP A 344 -15.26 7.08 -45.80
C ASP A 344 -15.17 8.47 -45.15
N LEU A 345 -14.64 9.47 -45.89
CA LEU A 345 -14.52 10.85 -45.40
C LEU A 345 -15.89 11.57 -45.40
N VAL A 346 -16.72 11.24 -46.41
CA VAL A 346 -18.08 11.80 -46.50
C VAL A 346 -18.94 11.34 -45.33
N LYS A 347 -18.76 10.09 -44.85
CA LYS A 347 -19.46 9.56 -43.68
C LYS A 347 -19.00 10.17 -42.37
N GLN A 348 -17.74 10.60 -42.25
CA GLN A 348 -17.24 11.28 -41.04
C GLN A 348 -17.65 12.75 -40.98
N LEU A 349 -17.61 13.47 -42.11
CA LEU A 349 -18.03 14.87 -42.19
C LEU A 349 -19.52 15.06 -41.95
N THR A 350 -20.37 14.13 -42.41
CA THR A 350 -21.84 14.17 -42.17
C THR A 350 -22.23 13.87 -40.72
N LYS A 351 -21.33 13.22 -39.93
CA LYS A 351 -21.55 13.04 -38.49
C LYS A 351 -21.28 14.30 -37.64
N HIS A 352 -20.39 15.18 -38.08
CA HIS A 352 -19.95 16.35 -37.31
C HIS A 352 -20.59 17.67 -37.74
N PHE A 353 -21.22 17.72 -38.93
CA PHE A 353 -21.93 18.91 -39.43
C PHE A 353 -23.30 18.57 -39.97
N PRO A 354 -24.36 18.56 -39.14
CA PRO A 354 -25.70 18.17 -39.58
C PRO A 354 -26.47 19.19 -40.41
N LYS A 355 -25.86 20.30 -40.83
CA LYS A 355 -26.52 21.31 -41.71
C LYS A 355 -25.56 21.85 -42.76
N THR A 356 -25.54 21.25 -43.93
CA THR A 356 -25.00 21.90 -45.15
C THR A 356 -26.17 22.63 -45.87
N PRO A 357 -25.91 23.86 -46.40
CA PRO A 357 -26.90 24.56 -47.21
C PRO A 357 -27.20 23.79 -48.49
N GLU A 358 -28.45 23.61 -48.81
CA GLU A 358 -28.92 23.06 -50.07
C GLU A 358 -28.33 23.92 -51.24
N GLY A 359 -27.54 23.33 -52.13
CA GLY A 359 -27.10 24.03 -53.34
C GLY A 359 -25.91 23.48 -54.10
N LEU A 360 -25.25 22.39 -53.69
CA LEU A 360 -24.03 21.88 -54.33
C LEU A 360 -24.05 20.40 -54.75
N TYR A 361 -25.21 19.85 -55.07
CA TYR A 361 -25.33 18.52 -55.67
C TYR A 361 -26.01 18.57 -57.04
N SER A 362 -25.25 18.87 -58.07
CA SER A 362 -25.60 18.55 -59.42
C SER A 362 -24.37 17.95 -60.11
N THR A 363 -24.52 16.70 -60.53
CA THR A 363 -23.58 15.84 -61.27
C THR A 363 -22.57 15.00 -60.49
N ALA A 364 -23.06 13.92 -59.88
CA ALA A 364 -22.28 12.71 -59.75
C ALA A 364 -22.98 11.62 -60.57
N LYS A 365 -22.42 11.24 -61.70
CA LYS A 365 -22.79 10.01 -62.42
C LYS A 365 -22.15 8.85 -61.66
N GLN A 366 -22.95 7.83 -61.39
CA GLN A 366 -22.54 6.48 -61.08
C GLN A 366 -21.83 5.86 -62.29
N ASP A 367 -20.64 5.28 -62.02
CA ASP A 367 -20.12 4.07 -62.59
C ASP A 367 -19.35 3.31 -61.53
#